data_921d85a94709353fb195b09ef6819de3
#
_entry.id   921d85a94709353fb195b09ef6819de3
#
_cell.length_a   1.000
_cell.length_b   1.000
_cell.length_c   1.000
_cell.angle_alpha   90.00
_cell.angle_beta   90.00
_cell.angle_gamma   90.00
#
_symmetry.space_group_name_H-M   'P 1'
#
loop_
_entity.id
_entity.type
_entity.pdbx_description
1 polymer ?
#
loop_
_entity_poly.entity_id
_entity_poly.type
_entity_poly.pdbx_seq_one_letter_code
_entity_poly.pdbx_strand_id
1 'polypeptide(L)'
;MKTKTKWRLGIYLFILAAICVLIGQSWSREHQRRRLPEPMRQTIEENHRIGKMKQKIKVTGRRAIAVYYPHLGSAEIDANIEAAVKEAIEKFEQENQGVEGLCTLYADYESYELNERYGSVQISFERTGAINMKEVRAWTFDLQQDRLIRFSDLFSEEGMKHLAFLMRSFLTTLAPETAGSDYEVDENVLINDKAELYLGEDELRVVLPPQTLAAQSEELIAVIPLNKVIGYVDEDTRNLLGLQTHGRIIDPTRPMVAMTYDDGPNRQVTPVILDALKEHNGAATFFVLGSRVANHKDIVARMLEEGSEVGNHTFGHVDLTKQSSQGILDQFSATWDAIAEAGSLEGQELLVRPTYGAYNDTLKKTSPYPLILWSIDTRDWAHQNADKSVDEVMREVQDGDIILMHDMYEPTAQASVRVIEWLSEKGYQLVTVSELFEARGIQLEPGKTYNCAYPPADRSAPRK
;
A
#
# COMPACT_ATOMS: atom_id res chain seq x y z
N MET A 1 5.77 -65.21 35.70
CA MET A 1 6.77 -64.61 34.75
C MET A 1 6.34 -64.62 33.27
N LYS A 2 5.51 -65.53 32.81
CA LYS A 2 5.17 -65.72 31.38
C LYS A 2 4.21 -64.66 30.79
N THR A 3 3.46 -63.91 31.57
CA THR A 3 2.51 -62.89 31.10
C THR A 3 3.17 -61.54 30.78
N LYS A 4 4.18 -61.11 31.55
CA LYS A 4 4.92 -59.81 31.29
C LYS A 4 5.75 -59.87 30.00
N THR A 5 6.24 -61.03 29.60
CA THR A 5 7.03 -61.19 28.36
C THR A 5 6.15 -61.14 27.11
N LYS A 6 4.93 -61.68 27.16
CA LYS A 6 3.98 -61.59 26.03
C LYS A 6 3.49 -60.16 25.79
N TRP A 7 3.29 -59.38 26.84
CA TRP A 7 2.86 -57.95 26.71
C TRP A 7 3.97 -57.06 26.12
N ARG A 8 5.22 -57.28 26.55
CA ARG A 8 6.37 -56.59 25.97
C ARG A 8 6.57 -56.94 24.48
N LEU A 9 6.41 -58.20 24.09
CA LEU A 9 6.51 -58.61 22.70
C LEU A 9 5.40 -58.01 21.84
N GLY A 10 4.17 -57.88 22.35
CA GLY A 10 3.07 -57.17 21.67
C GLY A 10 3.34 -55.68 21.43
N ILE A 11 3.92 -54.99 22.41
CA ILE A 11 4.31 -53.58 22.27
C ILE A 11 5.43 -53.43 21.22
N TYR A 12 6.44 -54.29 21.22
CA TYR A 12 7.51 -54.28 20.22
C TYR A 12 7.00 -54.52 18.81
N LEU A 13 6.08 -55.46 18.62
CA LEU A 13 5.46 -55.73 17.32
C LEU A 13 4.59 -54.58 16.85
N PHE A 14 3.86 -53.92 17.75
CA PHE A 14 3.08 -52.72 17.42
C PHE A 14 3.96 -51.54 17.03
N ILE A 15 5.06 -51.27 17.77
CA ILE A 15 6.04 -50.25 17.45
C ILE A 15 6.71 -50.55 16.09
N LEU A 16 7.09 -51.80 15.85
CA LEU A 16 7.70 -52.21 14.58
C LEU A 16 6.74 -52.04 13.40
N ALA A 17 5.47 -52.42 13.57
CA ALA A 17 4.44 -52.18 12.57
C ALA A 17 4.21 -50.70 12.30
N ALA A 18 4.17 -49.84 13.33
CA ALA A 18 4.07 -48.42 13.21
C ALA A 18 5.29 -47.82 12.46
N ILE A 19 6.51 -48.27 12.78
CA ILE A 19 7.73 -47.85 12.08
C ILE A 19 7.69 -48.31 10.62
N CYS A 20 7.28 -49.51 10.31
CA CYS A 20 7.13 -50.00 8.92
C CYS A 20 6.11 -49.17 8.14
N VAL A 21 4.99 -48.80 8.75
CA VAL A 21 3.99 -47.91 8.13
C VAL A 21 4.57 -46.54 7.87
N LEU A 22 5.29 -45.94 8.82
CA LEU A 22 5.95 -44.66 8.67
C LEU A 22 7.03 -44.67 7.57
N ILE A 23 7.87 -45.71 7.53
CA ILE A 23 8.89 -45.90 6.48
C ILE A 23 8.20 -46.11 5.13
N GLY A 24 7.14 -46.92 5.05
CA GLY A 24 6.38 -47.12 3.82
C GLY A 24 5.72 -45.85 3.31
N GLN A 25 5.18 -45.04 4.20
CA GLN A 25 4.60 -43.71 3.85
C GLN A 25 5.68 -42.72 3.39
N SER A 26 6.82 -42.69 4.09
CA SER A 26 7.95 -41.83 3.70
C SER A 26 8.52 -42.22 2.33
N TRP A 27 8.71 -43.54 2.10
CA TRP A 27 9.17 -44.07 0.82
C TRP A 27 8.18 -43.78 -0.32
N SER A 28 6.88 -43.97 -0.08
CA SER A 28 5.83 -43.64 -1.05
C SER A 28 5.82 -42.18 -1.42
N ARG A 29 5.95 -41.28 -0.43
CA ARG A 29 6.04 -39.80 -0.67
C ARG A 29 7.25 -39.45 -1.50
N GLU A 30 8.42 -39.95 -1.17
CA GLU A 30 9.65 -39.71 -1.90
C GLU A 30 9.58 -40.25 -3.34
N HIS A 31 8.97 -41.41 -3.53
CA HIS A 31 8.74 -41.97 -4.85
C HIS A 31 7.81 -41.13 -5.70
N GLN A 32 6.71 -40.59 -5.13
CA GLN A 32 5.81 -39.68 -5.82
C GLN A 32 6.52 -38.34 -6.16
N ARG A 33 7.30 -37.80 -5.21
CA ARG A 33 8.07 -36.55 -5.43
C ARG A 33 9.03 -36.65 -6.59
N ARG A 34 9.75 -37.78 -6.75
CA ARG A 34 10.66 -38.04 -7.88
C ARG A 34 9.94 -38.08 -9.24
N ARG A 35 8.63 -38.32 -9.26
CA ARG A 35 7.81 -38.35 -10.48
C ARG A 35 7.23 -37.00 -10.87
N LEU A 36 7.35 -36.01 -10.01
CA LEU A 36 6.91 -34.64 -10.32
C LEU A 36 7.72 -34.05 -11.49
N PRO A 37 7.12 -33.20 -12.34
CA PRO A 37 7.85 -32.36 -13.28
C PRO A 37 8.92 -31.53 -12.58
N GLU A 38 10.02 -31.22 -13.29
CA GLU A 38 11.20 -30.59 -12.70
C GLU A 38 10.92 -29.28 -11.94
N PRO A 39 10.11 -28.34 -12.44
CA PRO A 39 9.76 -27.13 -11.70
C PRO A 39 9.08 -27.40 -10.35
N MET A 40 8.34 -28.50 -10.22
CA MET A 40 7.62 -28.86 -9.01
C MET A 40 8.46 -29.67 -8.00
N ARG A 41 9.72 -29.98 -8.33
CA ARG A 41 10.64 -30.72 -7.45
C ARG A 41 11.43 -29.86 -6.50
N GLN A 42 11.36 -28.54 -6.65
CA GLN A 42 12.12 -27.60 -5.82
C GLN A 42 11.86 -27.89 -4.33
N THR A 43 12.93 -27.85 -3.55
CA THR A 43 12.82 -27.96 -2.09
C THR A 43 12.36 -26.62 -1.57
N ILE A 44 11.18 -26.60 -0.95
CA ILE A 44 10.65 -25.43 -0.30
C ILE A 44 11.44 -25.24 1.00
N GLU A 45 12.04 -24.08 1.17
CA GLU A 45 12.71 -23.75 2.42
C GLU A 45 11.67 -23.50 3.50
N GLU A 46 11.79 -24.24 4.62
CA GLU A 46 10.87 -24.10 5.77
C GLU A 46 11.25 -22.90 6.67
N ASN A 47 12.36 -22.21 6.38
CA ASN A 47 12.87 -21.14 7.20
C ASN A 47 11.93 -19.93 7.17
N HIS A 48 11.58 -19.42 8.34
CA HIS A 48 10.70 -18.25 8.55
C HIS A 48 9.21 -18.45 8.25
N ARG A 49 8.71 -19.71 8.23
CA ARG A 49 7.29 -20.01 8.02
C ARG A 49 6.62 -20.42 9.33
N ILE A 50 5.42 -19.88 9.58
CA ILE A 50 4.63 -20.28 10.75
C ILE A 50 4.04 -21.69 10.57
N GLY A 51 3.91 -22.41 11.68
CA GLY A 51 3.32 -23.74 11.70
C GLY A 51 4.23 -24.85 11.14
N LYS A 52 3.66 -26.03 11.01
CA LYS A 52 4.34 -27.21 10.44
C LYS A 52 3.89 -27.41 9.00
N MET A 53 4.81 -27.45 8.06
CA MET A 53 4.48 -27.70 6.66
C MET A 53 3.85 -29.08 6.46
N LYS A 54 2.65 -29.11 5.85
CA LYS A 54 2.01 -30.29 5.28
C LYS A 54 2.16 -30.29 3.76
N GLN A 55 2.05 -31.48 3.17
CA GLN A 55 2.13 -31.61 1.71
C GLN A 55 1.14 -32.65 1.20
N LYS A 56 0.54 -32.39 0.03
CA LYS A 56 -0.24 -33.36 -0.75
C LYS A 56 0.44 -33.54 -2.11
N ILE A 57 1.04 -34.72 -2.32
CA ILE A 57 1.74 -35.04 -3.56
C ILE A 57 1.09 -36.26 -4.20
N LYS A 58 0.65 -36.12 -5.45
CA LYS A 58 0.01 -37.18 -6.23
C LYS A 58 0.42 -37.06 -7.69
N VAL A 59 0.92 -38.16 -8.26
CA VAL A 59 1.20 -38.25 -9.70
C VAL A 59 0.46 -39.46 -10.29
N THR A 60 -0.47 -39.19 -11.19
CA THR A 60 -1.29 -40.21 -11.85
C THR A 60 -1.32 -40.00 -13.35
N GLY A 61 -0.62 -40.83 -14.11
CA GLY A 61 -0.46 -40.66 -15.55
C GLY A 61 0.22 -39.33 -15.89
N ARG A 62 -0.47 -38.44 -16.58
CA ARG A 62 0.00 -37.11 -16.96
C ARG A 62 -0.51 -35.99 -16.02
N ARG A 63 -1.05 -36.35 -14.87
CA ARG A 63 -1.48 -35.39 -13.84
C ARG A 63 -0.54 -35.39 -12.67
N ALA A 64 -0.06 -34.22 -12.29
CA ALA A 64 0.83 -34.04 -11.16
C ALA A 64 0.28 -32.97 -10.22
N ILE A 65 0.16 -33.31 -8.95
CA ILE A 65 -0.28 -32.45 -7.85
C ILE A 65 0.88 -32.37 -6.85
N ALA A 66 1.28 -31.15 -6.48
CA ALA A 66 2.20 -30.87 -5.38
C ALA A 66 1.71 -29.61 -4.67
N VAL A 67 1.05 -29.79 -3.54
CA VAL A 67 0.48 -28.73 -2.73
C VAL A 67 1.14 -28.72 -1.37
N TYR A 68 1.77 -27.60 -1.01
CA TYR A 68 2.40 -27.35 0.27
C TYR A 68 1.60 -26.29 1.03
N TYR A 69 1.31 -26.54 2.31
CA TYR A 69 0.48 -25.66 3.12
C TYR A 69 0.80 -25.80 4.61
N PRO A 70 0.56 -24.80 5.45
CA PRO A 70 0.85 -24.87 6.88
C PRO A 70 -0.21 -25.68 7.63
N HIS A 71 0.20 -26.22 8.78
CA HIS A 71 -0.66 -26.75 9.83
C HIS A 71 -0.27 -26.05 11.13
N LEU A 72 -1.19 -25.28 11.66
CA LEU A 72 -0.94 -24.39 12.79
C LEU A 72 -1.30 -25.04 14.14
N GLY A 73 -1.96 -26.20 14.11
CA GLY A 73 -2.40 -26.92 15.31
C GLY A 73 -3.71 -26.40 15.90
N SER A 74 -4.40 -25.55 15.18
CA SER A 74 -5.66 -24.91 15.51
C SER A 74 -6.78 -25.54 14.68
N ALA A 75 -7.89 -25.93 15.31
CA ALA A 75 -8.89 -26.76 14.64
C ALA A 75 -9.65 -25.98 13.56
N GLU A 76 -10.05 -24.71 13.83
CA GLU A 76 -10.79 -23.89 12.90
C GLU A 76 -9.89 -23.35 11.76
N ILE A 77 -8.70 -22.89 12.10
CA ILE A 77 -7.75 -22.35 11.12
C ILE A 77 -7.29 -23.45 10.17
N ASP A 78 -6.87 -24.60 10.70
CA ASP A 78 -6.44 -25.74 9.89
C ASP A 78 -7.57 -26.25 8.99
N ALA A 79 -8.83 -26.22 9.46
CA ALA A 79 -9.99 -26.59 8.66
C ALA A 79 -10.22 -25.62 7.48
N ASN A 80 -10.06 -24.30 7.67
CA ASN A 80 -10.15 -23.30 6.60
C ASN A 80 -9.07 -23.54 5.52
N ILE A 81 -7.82 -23.74 5.95
CA ILE A 81 -6.70 -23.98 5.03
C ILE A 81 -6.91 -25.31 4.28
N GLU A 82 -7.28 -26.38 4.98
CA GLU A 82 -7.51 -27.70 4.39
C GLU A 82 -8.71 -27.72 3.43
N ALA A 83 -9.76 -26.90 3.70
CA ALA A 83 -10.89 -26.73 2.80
C ALA A 83 -10.47 -26.08 1.47
N ALA A 84 -9.70 -25.00 1.52
CA ALA A 84 -9.16 -24.35 0.33
C ALA A 84 -8.26 -25.27 -0.50
N VAL A 85 -7.37 -26.01 0.17
CA VAL A 85 -6.50 -27.01 -0.49
C VAL A 85 -7.34 -28.13 -1.15
N LYS A 86 -8.39 -28.59 -0.49
CA LYS A 86 -9.29 -29.62 -1.01
C LYS A 86 -10.05 -29.12 -2.23
N GLU A 87 -10.62 -27.91 -2.14
CA GLU A 87 -11.34 -27.26 -3.22
C GLU A 87 -10.46 -27.10 -4.46
N ALA A 88 -9.23 -26.59 -4.30
CA ALA A 88 -8.29 -26.43 -5.40
C ALA A 88 -7.94 -27.75 -6.09
N ILE A 89 -7.77 -28.83 -5.32
CA ILE A 89 -7.50 -30.17 -5.87
C ILE A 89 -8.72 -30.73 -6.61
N GLU A 90 -9.93 -30.62 -6.03
CA GLU A 90 -11.17 -31.10 -6.65
C GLU A 90 -11.46 -30.35 -7.96
N LYS A 91 -11.30 -29.03 -7.98
CA LYS A 91 -11.45 -28.18 -9.16
C LYS A 91 -10.44 -28.57 -10.25
N PHE A 92 -9.16 -28.73 -9.90
CA PHE A 92 -8.13 -29.20 -10.81
C PHE A 92 -8.46 -30.58 -11.42
N GLU A 93 -8.92 -31.54 -10.60
CA GLU A 93 -9.25 -32.88 -11.05
C GLU A 93 -10.48 -32.87 -11.99
N GLN A 94 -11.49 -32.02 -11.73
CA GLN A 94 -12.68 -31.86 -12.56
C GLN A 94 -12.35 -31.21 -13.92
N GLU A 95 -11.62 -30.08 -13.90
CA GLU A 95 -11.25 -29.31 -15.10
C GLU A 95 -10.40 -30.14 -16.08
N ASN A 96 -9.60 -31.05 -15.57
CA ASN A 96 -8.66 -31.84 -16.37
C ASN A 96 -9.18 -33.26 -16.70
N GLN A 97 -10.47 -33.55 -16.52
CA GLN A 97 -11.05 -34.81 -16.96
C GLN A 97 -10.99 -34.93 -18.49
N GLY A 98 -10.37 -36.02 -18.99
CA GLY A 98 -10.25 -36.27 -20.43
C GLY A 98 -9.17 -35.47 -21.17
N VAL A 99 -8.41 -34.61 -20.48
CA VAL A 99 -7.30 -33.87 -21.08
C VAL A 99 -6.11 -34.79 -21.36
N GLU A 100 -5.61 -34.80 -22.60
CA GLU A 100 -4.50 -35.68 -23.01
C GLU A 100 -3.10 -35.13 -22.70
N GLY A 101 -2.97 -33.87 -22.34
CA GLY A 101 -1.70 -33.21 -22.01
C GLY A 101 -1.19 -33.48 -20.59
N LEU A 102 -0.02 -32.92 -20.29
CA LEU A 102 0.46 -32.82 -18.91
C LEU A 102 -0.34 -31.72 -18.19
N CYS A 103 -0.98 -32.08 -17.08
CA CYS A 103 -1.71 -31.16 -16.23
C CYS A 103 -1.03 -31.11 -14.87
N THR A 104 -0.81 -29.92 -14.33
CA THR A 104 -0.15 -29.74 -13.04
C THR A 104 -0.98 -28.83 -12.11
N LEU A 105 -0.98 -29.16 -10.83
CA LEU A 105 -1.38 -28.29 -9.75
C LEU A 105 -0.19 -28.15 -8.81
N TYR A 106 0.38 -26.98 -8.74
CA TYR A 106 1.41 -26.61 -7.78
C TYR A 106 0.86 -25.57 -6.81
N ALA A 107 1.17 -25.71 -5.53
CA ALA A 107 0.87 -24.67 -4.56
C ALA A 107 1.98 -24.58 -3.52
N ASP A 108 2.31 -23.36 -3.16
CA ASP A 108 3.21 -23.00 -2.09
C ASP A 108 2.60 -21.87 -1.25
N TYR A 109 3.15 -21.64 -0.06
CA TYR A 109 2.64 -20.64 0.85
C TYR A 109 3.75 -19.75 1.40
N GLU A 110 3.40 -18.52 1.68
CA GLU A 110 4.15 -17.58 2.53
C GLU A 110 3.37 -17.32 3.81
N SER A 111 4.08 -16.93 4.83
CA SER A 111 3.48 -16.63 6.12
C SER A 111 4.30 -15.57 6.85
N TYR A 112 3.61 -14.77 7.65
CA TYR A 112 4.19 -13.75 8.49
C TYR A 112 3.62 -13.86 9.91
N GLU A 113 4.48 -13.83 10.91
CA GLU A 113 4.11 -13.80 12.31
C GLU A 113 4.13 -12.36 12.81
N LEU A 114 2.94 -11.80 13.09
CA LEU A 114 2.83 -10.44 13.61
C LEU A 114 3.32 -10.37 15.06
N ASN A 115 3.01 -11.41 15.86
CA ASN A 115 3.48 -11.62 17.23
C ASN A 115 3.19 -13.07 17.63
N GLU A 116 3.49 -13.47 18.86
CA GLU A 116 3.25 -14.84 19.34
C GLU A 116 1.77 -15.29 19.29
N ARG A 117 0.84 -14.38 19.01
CA ARG A 117 -0.60 -14.62 18.97
C ARG A 117 -1.20 -14.55 17.58
N TYR A 118 -0.71 -13.68 16.72
CA TYR A 118 -1.29 -13.42 15.41
C TYR A 118 -0.33 -13.81 14.28
N GLY A 119 -0.89 -14.31 13.21
CA GLY A 119 -0.12 -14.68 12.03
C GLY A 119 -0.95 -14.63 10.76
N SER A 120 -0.28 -14.41 9.65
CA SER A 120 -0.87 -14.38 8.31
C SER A 120 -0.32 -15.50 7.45
N VAL A 121 -1.18 -16.03 6.57
CA VAL A 121 -0.81 -17.07 5.59
C VAL A 121 -1.40 -16.69 4.24
N GLN A 122 -0.59 -16.81 3.20
CA GLN A 122 -1.02 -16.70 1.81
C GLN A 122 -0.60 -17.97 1.06
N ILE A 123 -1.53 -18.60 0.34
CA ILE A 123 -1.27 -19.77 -0.50
C ILE A 123 -1.53 -19.41 -1.95
N SER A 124 -0.54 -19.64 -2.81
CA SER A 124 -0.67 -19.46 -4.27
C SER A 124 -0.83 -20.83 -4.93
N PHE A 125 -1.91 -21.03 -5.66
CA PHE A 125 -2.22 -22.23 -6.43
C PHE A 125 -2.01 -21.97 -7.92
N GLU A 126 -1.10 -22.66 -8.56
CA GLU A 126 -0.84 -22.58 -10.00
C GLU A 126 -1.34 -23.85 -10.68
N ARG A 127 -2.29 -23.71 -11.60
CA ARG A 127 -2.88 -24.80 -12.38
C ARG A 127 -2.51 -24.69 -13.85
N THR A 128 -2.11 -25.81 -14.45
CA THR A 128 -1.90 -25.92 -15.89
C THR A 128 -2.64 -27.12 -16.44
N GLY A 129 -3.13 -27.04 -17.70
CA GLY A 129 -3.86 -28.15 -18.33
C GLY A 129 -4.95 -27.64 -19.25
N ALA A 130 -6.19 -27.97 -18.96
CA ALA A 130 -7.33 -27.43 -19.71
C ALA A 130 -7.42 -25.90 -19.61
N ILE A 131 -7.08 -25.36 -18.44
CA ILE A 131 -7.01 -23.93 -18.12
C ILE A 131 -5.69 -23.69 -17.40
N ASN A 132 -4.98 -22.64 -17.80
CA ASN A 132 -3.83 -22.14 -17.04
C ASN A 132 -4.32 -21.00 -16.18
N MET A 133 -4.20 -21.15 -14.86
CA MET A 133 -4.72 -20.17 -13.89
C MET A 133 -3.84 -20.11 -12.65
N LYS A 134 -3.71 -18.94 -12.09
CA LYS A 134 -3.18 -18.70 -10.75
C LYS A 134 -4.33 -18.25 -9.85
N GLU A 135 -4.48 -18.90 -8.69
CA GLU A 135 -5.45 -18.57 -7.65
C GLU A 135 -4.70 -18.32 -6.34
N VAL A 136 -5.10 -17.32 -5.60
CA VAL A 136 -4.45 -16.95 -4.34
C VAL A 136 -5.49 -16.93 -3.24
N ARG A 137 -5.15 -17.50 -2.09
CA ARG A 137 -5.96 -17.48 -0.87
C ARG A 137 -5.13 -16.88 0.26
N ALA A 138 -5.72 -16.01 1.04
CA ALA A 138 -5.02 -15.33 2.12
C ALA A 138 -5.87 -15.22 3.38
N TRP A 139 -5.22 -15.32 4.54
CA TRP A 139 -5.87 -15.21 5.84
C TRP A 139 -4.94 -14.59 6.87
N THR A 140 -5.51 -13.85 7.78
CA THR A 140 -4.87 -13.45 9.04
C THR A 140 -5.67 -14.07 10.20
N PHE A 141 -4.97 -14.57 11.20
CA PHE A 141 -5.55 -15.36 12.29
C PHE A 141 -5.18 -14.85 13.67
N ASP A 142 -6.09 -14.97 14.63
CA ASP A 142 -5.77 -15.02 16.05
C ASP A 142 -5.56 -16.50 16.45
N LEU A 143 -4.29 -16.85 16.63
CA LEU A 143 -3.87 -18.23 16.92
C LEU A 143 -4.27 -18.71 18.32
N GLN A 144 -4.54 -17.79 19.27
CA GLN A 144 -4.97 -18.13 20.62
C GLN A 144 -6.49 -18.30 20.73
N GLN A 145 -7.25 -17.50 19.95
CA GLN A 145 -8.70 -17.59 19.92
C GLN A 145 -9.23 -18.54 18.84
N ASP A 146 -8.34 -19.12 18.04
CA ASP A 146 -8.68 -20.03 16.92
C ASP A 146 -9.72 -19.41 15.97
N ARG A 147 -9.48 -18.16 15.50
CA ARG A 147 -10.41 -17.47 14.63
C ARG A 147 -9.70 -16.63 13.56
N LEU A 148 -10.42 -16.38 12.47
CA LEU A 148 -10.01 -15.41 11.46
C LEU A 148 -10.08 -13.98 12.00
N ILE A 149 -9.14 -13.15 11.58
CA ILE A 149 -9.21 -11.69 11.67
C ILE A 149 -9.87 -11.19 10.38
N ARG A 150 -10.91 -10.40 10.51
CA ARG A 150 -11.68 -9.82 9.42
C ARG A 150 -11.42 -8.33 9.32
N PHE A 151 -11.84 -7.72 8.22
CA PHE A 151 -11.76 -6.26 8.08
C PHE A 151 -12.50 -5.51 9.18
N SER A 152 -13.66 -5.99 9.58
CA SER A 152 -14.45 -5.42 10.68
C SER A 152 -13.81 -5.54 12.07
N ASP A 153 -12.81 -6.41 12.22
CA ASP A 153 -11.99 -6.48 13.45
C ASP A 153 -10.88 -5.41 13.46
N LEU A 154 -10.52 -4.86 12.30
CA LEU A 154 -9.41 -3.92 12.13
C LEU A 154 -9.86 -2.48 11.94
N PHE A 155 -10.91 -2.27 11.15
CA PHE A 155 -11.30 -0.96 10.65
C PHE A 155 -12.70 -0.57 11.11
N SER A 156 -12.86 0.70 11.49
CA SER A 156 -14.16 1.35 11.62
C SER A 156 -14.87 1.45 10.26
N GLU A 157 -16.15 1.83 10.24
CA GLU A 157 -16.88 2.07 8.99
C GLU A 157 -16.19 3.10 8.11
N GLU A 158 -15.58 4.12 8.70
CA GLU A 158 -14.82 5.15 7.98
C GLU A 158 -13.50 4.62 7.43
N GLY A 159 -12.79 3.80 8.21
CA GLY A 159 -11.60 3.09 7.77
C GLY A 159 -11.88 2.15 6.59
N MET A 160 -13.03 1.48 6.60
CA MET A 160 -13.48 0.64 5.48
C MET A 160 -13.70 1.45 4.19
N LYS A 161 -14.31 2.64 4.30
CA LYS A 161 -14.48 3.55 3.15
C LYS A 161 -13.15 4.04 2.58
N HIS A 162 -12.19 4.36 3.46
CA HIS A 162 -10.85 4.75 3.04
C HIS A 162 -10.10 3.61 2.36
N LEU A 163 -10.15 2.41 2.93
CA LEU A 163 -9.55 1.22 2.32
C LEU A 163 -10.16 0.96 0.92
N ALA A 164 -11.49 1.09 0.76
CA ALA A 164 -12.14 0.99 -0.54
C ALA A 164 -11.65 2.03 -1.54
N PHE A 165 -11.39 3.24 -1.07
CA PHE A 165 -10.80 4.30 -1.90
C PHE A 165 -9.38 3.93 -2.37
N LEU A 166 -8.51 3.46 -1.47
CA LEU A 166 -7.15 3.02 -1.83
C LEU A 166 -7.17 1.85 -2.82
N MET A 167 -8.07 0.90 -2.63
CA MET A 167 -8.23 -0.23 -3.55
C MET A 167 -8.72 0.21 -4.93
N ARG A 168 -9.63 1.18 -5.02
CA ARG A 168 -10.03 1.79 -6.30
C ARG A 168 -8.86 2.48 -6.99
N SER A 169 -8.07 3.25 -6.26
CA SER A 169 -6.87 3.90 -6.78
C SER A 169 -5.90 2.87 -7.35
N PHE A 170 -5.67 1.77 -6.64
CA PHE A 170 -4.86 0.64 -7.10
C PHE A 170 -5.40 0.04 -8.41
N LEU A 171 -6.71 -0.24 -8.49
CA LEU A 171 -7.35 -0.80 -9.68
C LEU A 171 -7.28 0.16 -10.88
N THR A 172 -7.46 1.45 -10.66
CA THR A 172 -7.34 2.49 -11.71
C THR A 172 -5.92 2.54 -12.29
N THR A 173 -4.90 2.35 -11.44
CA THR A 173 -3.50 2.32 -11.87
C THR A 173 -3.19 1.09 -12.74
N LEU A 174 -3.80 -0.07 -12.45
CA LEU A 174 -3.61 -1.30 -13.22
C LEU A 174 -4.28 -1.28 -14.58
N ALA A 175 -5.40 -0.57 -14.74
CA ALA A 175 -6.20 -0.57 -15.96
C ALA A 175 -6.67 0.85 -16.33
N PRO A 176 -5.75 1.77 -16.67
CA PRO A 176 -6.08 3.16 -16.93
C PRO A 176 -7.02 3.34 -18.14
N GLU A 177 -7.00 2.41 -19.12
CA GLU A 177 -7.86 2.47 -20.31
C GLU A 177 -9.31 2.04 -20.03
N THR A 178 -9.54 1.26 -18.97
CA THR A 178 -10.86 0.80 -18.55
C THR A 178 -11.48 1.67 -17.46
N ALA A 179 -10.72 2.57 -16.87
CA ALA A 179 -11.13 3.54 -15.84
C ALA A 179 -11.97 4.70 -16.40
N GLY A 180 -12.51 4.58 -17.63
CA GLY A 180 -13.52 5.49 -18.15
C GLY A 180 -14.76 5.50 -17.24
N SER A 181 -15.37 6.66 -17.09
CA SER A 181 -16.37 7.19 -16.17
C SER A 181 -17.52 6.29 -15.66
N ASP A 182 -17.59 5.02 -16.04
CA ASP A 182 -18.69 4.11 -15.72
C ASP A 182 -18.27 2.83 -14.97
N TYR A 183 -17.02 2.77 -14.46
CA TYR A 183 -16.58 1.63 -13.67
C TYR A 183 -16.92 1.87 -12.18
N GLU A 184 -18.18 1.66 -11.82
CA GLU A 184 -18.58 1.50 -10.43
C GLU A 184 -18.07 0.14 -9.92
N VAL A 185 -16.89 0.12 -9.34
CA VAL A 185 -16.49 -1.01 -8.50
C VAL A 185 -17.38 -0.96 -7.26
N ASP A 186 -18.26 -1.95 -7.12
CA ASP A 186 -19.14 -2.03 -5.94
C ASP A 186 -18.26 -2.14 -4.68
N GLU A 187 -18.31 -1.13 -3.83
CA GLU A 187 -17.56 -1.08 -2.56
C GLU A 187 -17.82 -2.33 -1.70
N ASN A 188 -19.05 -2.87 -1.76
CA ASN A 188 -19.41 -4.09 -1.04
C ASN A 188 -18.73 -5.35 -1.59
N VAL A 189 -18.23 -5.32 -2.82
CA VAL A 189 -17.45 -6.42 -3.42
C VAL A 189 -15.99 -6.33 -3.01
N LEU A 190 -15.44 -5.11 -2.92
CA LEU A 190 -14.03 -4.89 -2.60
C LEU A 190 -13.72 -5.21 -1.13
N ILE A 191 -14.63 -4.85 -0.23
CA ILE A 191 -14.37 -4.92 1.21
C ILE A 191 -15.62 -5.44 1.92
N ASN A 192 -15.60 -6.72 2.21
CA ASN A 192 -16.59 -7.36 3.05
C ASN A 192 -15.90 -8.41 3.93
N ASP A 193 -16.59 -8.88 4.97
CA ASP A 193 -16.05 -9.87 5.91
C ASP A 193 -15.72 -11.24 5.28
N LYS A 194 -15.95 -11.41 3.97
CA LYS A 194 -15.56 -12.60 3.20
C LYS A 194 -14.30 -12.36 2.38
N ALA A 195 -13.86 -11.11 2.21
CA ALA A 195 -12.64 -10.81 1.52
C ALA A 195 -11.44 -11.31 2.33
N GLU A 196 -10.46 -11.81 1.62
CA GLU A 196 -9.28 -12.43 2.20
C GLU A 196 -8.18 -11.41 2.38
N LEU A 197 -7.61 -11.34 3.58
CA LEU A 197 -6.57 -10.39 3.94
C LEU A 197 -5.32 -11.07 4.48
N TYR A 198 -4.17 -10.49 4.15
CA TYR A 198 -2.87 -10.86 4.71
C TYR A 198 -2.22 -9.59 5.29
N LEU A 199 -1.95 -9.57 6.59
CA LEU A 199 -1.17 -8.53 7.23
C LEU A 199 0.30 -8.95 7.27
N GLY A 200 1.14 -8.18 6.59
CA GLY A 200 2.59 -8.29 6.62
C GLY A 200 3.23 -7.32 7.60
N GLU A 201 4.55 -7.13 7.48
CA GLU A 201 5.32 -6.20 8.30
C GLU A 201 4.94 -4.74 7.99
N ASP A 202 4.94 -4.37 6.71
CA ASP A 202 4.71 -3.00 6.24
C ASP A 202 3.55 -2.91 5.22
N GLU A 203 2.80 -4.01 5.02
CA GLU A 203 1.78 -4.09 3.99
C GLU A 203 0.53 -4.84 4.43
N LEU A 204 -0.60 -4.40 3.90
CA LEU A 204 -1.87 -5.11 3.88
C LEU A 204 -2.10 -5.63 2.46
N ARG A 205 -2.21 -6.94 2.29
CA ARG A 205 -2.62 -7.53 1.02
C ARG A 205 -4.10 -7.92 1.08
N VAL A 206 -4.83 -7.53 0.06
CA VAL A 206 -6.25 -7.88 -0.12
C VAL A 206 -6.39 -8.69 -1.39
N VAL A 207 -6.92 -9.91 -1.28
CA VAL A 207 -7.19 -10.75 -2.44
C VAL A 207 -8.52 -10.34 -3.06
N LEU A 208 -8.46 -9.87 -4.30
CA LEU A 208 -9.62 -9.44 -5.09
C LEU A 208 -10.11 -10.58 -5.97
N PRO A 209 -11.42 -10.88 -5.95
CA PRO A 209 -11.97 -12.00 -6.72
C PRO A 209 -11.79 -11.78 -8.23
N PRO A 210 -11.80 -12.85 -9.05
CA PRO A 210 -11.84 -12.76 -10.50
C PRO A 210 -12.99 -11.87 -10.96
N GLN A 211 -12.80 -11.17 -12.09
CA GLN A 211 -13.78 -10.22 -12.65
C GLN A 211 -13.98 -8.92 -11.84
N THR A 212 -13.13 -8.64 -10.87
CA THR A 212 -13.09 -7.31 -10.25
C THR A 212 -12.80 -6.24 -11.31
N LEU A 213 -11.98 -6.56 -12.31
CA LEU A 213 -11.81 -5.78 -13.55
C LEU A 213 -12.44 -6.53 -14.74
N ALA A 214 -13.04 -5.81 -15.69
CA ALA A 214 -13.88 -6.37 -16.76
C ALA A 214 -13.26 -7.47 -17.64
N ALA A 215 -11.95 -7.55 -17.77
CA ALA A 215 -11.26 -8.57 -18.58
C ALA A 215 -10.41 -9.53 -17.73
N GLN A 216 -10.52 -9.44 -16.42
CA GLN A 216 -9.68 -10.20 -15.51
C GLN A 216 -10.20 -11.63 -15.34
N SER A 217 -9.36 -12.61 -15.66
CA SER A 217 -9.64 -14.04 -15.46
C SER A 217 -9.04 -14.62 -14.17
N GLU A 218 -8.11 -13.91 -13.54
CA GLU A 218 -7.37 -14.35 -12.34
C GLU A 218 -7.66 -13.40 -11.17
N GLU A 219 -7.39 -13.86 -9.96
CA GLU A 219 -7.43 -13.03 -8.76
C GLU A 219 -6.31 -11.99 -8.81
N LEU A 220 -6.59 -10.80 -8.29
CA LEU A 220 -5.60 -9.75 -8.09
C LEU A 220 -5.28 -9.64 -6.61
N ILE A 221 -4.05 -9.26 -6.30
CA ILE A 221 -3.64 -8.90 -4.94
C ILE A 221 -3.42 -7.39 -4.93
N ALA A 222 -4.27 -6.68 -4.21
CA ALA A 222 -4.02 -5.28 -3.88
C ALA A 222 -3.03 -5.23 -2.71
N VAL A 223 -1.86 -4.65 -2.96
CA VAL A 223 -0.83 -4.44 -1.93
C VAL A 223 -0.90 -2.99 -1.49
N ILE A 224 -1.30 -2.77 -0.26
CA ILE A 224 -1.50 -1.46 0.32
C ILE A 224 -0.45 -1.25 1.42
N PRO A 225 0.39 -0.21 1.34
CA PRO A 225 1.33 0.10 2.40
C PRO A 225 0.61 0.32 3.74
N LEU A 226 1.06 -0.32 4.80
CA LEU A 226 0.37 -0.32 6.09
C LEU A 226 0.27 1.08 6.70
N ASN A 227 1.27 1.94 6.47
CA ASN A 227 1.26 3.33 6.93
C ASN A 227 0.09 4.16 6.35
N LYS A 228 -0.47 3.77 5.20
CA LYS A 228 -1.62 4.45 4.59
C LYS A 228 -2.96 4.08 5.23
N VAL A 229 -3.05 2.96 5.91
CA VAL A 229 -4.29 2.45 6.50
C VAL A 229 -4.28 2.37 8.02
N ILE A 230 -3.12 2.34 8.63
CA ILE A 230 -2.99 2.11 10.08
C ILE A 230 -3.60 3.23 10.92
N GLY A 231 -3.69 4.46 10.41
CA GLY A 231 -4.37 5.59 11.05
C GLY A 231 -5.87 5.36 11.26
N TYR A 232 -6.46 4.45 10.49
CA TYR A 232 -7.88 4.06 10.58
C TYR A 232 -8.12 2.83 11.45
N VAL A 233 -7.04 2.19 11.92
CA VAL A 233 -7.11 1.12 12.93
C VAL A 233 -7.00 1.78 14.31
N ASP A 234 -7.91 1.43 15.23
CA ASP A 234 -7.85 2.00 16.58
C ASP A 234 -6.56 1.58 17.33
N GLU A 235 -6.15 2.41 18.30
CA GLU A 235 -4.88 2.23 19.00
C GLU A 235 -4.80 0.90 19.76
N ASP A 236 -5.90 0.47 20.37
CA ASP A 236 -5.94 -0.79 21.13
C ASP A 236 -5.75 -1.97 20.19
N THR A 237 -6.40 -1.96 19.02
CA THR A 237 -6.24 -2.98 17.97
C THR A 237 -4.82 -2.97 17.39
N ARG A 238 -4.24 -1.80 17.13
CA ARG A 238 -2.83 -1.69 16.68
C ARG A 238 -1.87 -2.32 17.67
N ASN A 239 -2.01 -1.97 18.94
CA ASN A 239 -1.18 -2.51 20.01
C ASN A 239 -1.38 -4.01 20.19
N LEU A 240 -2.64 -4.47 20.14
CA LEU A 240 -2.99 -5.88 20.28
C LEU A 240 -2.39 -6.74 19.17
N LEU A 241 -2.41 -6.27 17.93
CA LEU A 241 -1.85 -6.96 16.78
C LEU A 241 -0.33 -6.77 16.64
N GLY A 242 0.24 -5.86 17.41
CA GLY A 242 1.66 -5.50 17.29
C GLY A 242 2.00 -4.79 15.99
N LEU A 243 1.02 -4.11 15.38
CA LEU A 243 1.22 -3.37 14.14
C LEU A 243 2.12 -2.16 14.41
N GLN A 244 3.25 -2.14 13.73
CA GLN A 244 4.16 -1.01 13.74
C GLN A 244 4.24 -0.42 12.34
N THR A 245 4.49 0.87 12.24
CA THR A 245 4.73 1.53 10.98
C THR A 245 6.03 2.29 11.03
N HIS A 246 6.74 2.25 9.93
CA HIS A 246 7.79 3.21 9.65
C HIS A 246 7.15 4.46 9.04
N GLY A 247 7.26 5.60 9.73
CA GLY A 247 6.73 6.86 9.25
C GLY A 247 5.58 7.44 10.08
N ARG A 248 4.97 8.51 9.53
CA ARG A 248 3.88 9.23 10.18
C ARG A 248 2.55 8.53 9.98
N ILE A 249 1.73 8.51 11.00
CA ILE A 249 0.35 8.04 10.92
C ILE A 249 -0.55 9.27 10.73
N ILE A 250 -1.33 9.29 9.66
CA ILE A 250 -2.32 10.33 9.39
C ILE A 250 -3.67 9.86 9.91
N ASP A 251 -4.22 10.59 10.86
CA ASP A 251 -5.55 10.34 11.41
C ASP A 251 -6.58 11.17 10.63
N PRO A 252 -7.45 10.56 9.82
CA PRO A 252 -8.38 11.27 8.96
C PRO A 252 -9.49 12.03 9.73
N THR A 253 -9.66 11.72 11.01
CA THR A 253 -10.68 12.37 11.87
C THR A 253 -10.20 13.69 12.47
N ARG A 254 -8.88 13.94 12.42
CA ARG A 254 -8.28 15.19 12.90
C ARG A 254 -8.19 16.22 11.78
N PRO A 255 -8.24 17.52 12.11
CA PRO A 255 -8.01 18.56 11.11
C PRO A 255 -6.60 18.48 10.54
N MET A 256 -6.46 18.76 9.24
CA MET A 256 -5.19 18.71 8.56
C MET A 256 -5.05 19.86 7.56
N VAL A 257 -3.81 20.26 7.32
CA VAL A 257 -3.45 21.27 6.31
C VAL A 257 -2.18 20.88 5.58
N ALA A 258 -2.08 21.25 4.31
CA ALA A 258 -0.86 21.10 3.53
C ALA A 258 -0.08 22.42 3.52
N MET A 259 1.05 22.45 4.24
CA MET A 259 2.04 23.52 4.05
C MET A 259 2.76 23.27 2.73
N THR A 260 2.85 24.28 1.87
CA THR A 260 3.52 24.14 0.58
C THR A 260 4.49 25.29 0.32
N TYR A 261 5.62 24.95 -0.33
CA TYR A 261 6.71 25.89 -0.56
C TYR A 261 7.14 25.87 -2.01
N ASP A 262 7.21 27.03 -2.65
CA ASP A 262 7.59 27.20 -4.03
C ASP A 262 9.02 27.78 -4.16
N ASP A 263 9.62 27.61 -5.34
CA ASP A 263 10.89 28.20 -5.80
C ASP A 263 12.17 27.62 -5.19
N GLY A 264 12.09 26.82 -4.13
CA GLY A 264 13.24 26.19 -3.51
C GLY A 264 13.95 25.12 -4.37
N PRO A 265 14.91 24.40 -3.77
CA PRO A 265 15.42 24.54 -2.42
C PRO A 265 16.37 25.72 -2.20
N ASN A 266 16.48 26.16 -0.94
CA ASN A 266 17.44 27.16 -0.50
C ASN A 266 18.22 26.65 0.72
N ARG A 267 19.56 26.76 0.67
CA ARG A 267 20.46 26.19 1.67
C ARG A 267 20.32 26.78 3.08
N GLN A 268 19.82 28.01 3.19
CA GLN A 268 19.68 28.72 4.48
C GLN A 268 18.25 28.65 5.02
N VAL A 269 17.25 28.46 4.17
CA VAL A 269 15.82 28.54 4.51
C VAL A 269 15.19 27.16 4.64
N THR A 270 15.32 26.32 3.61
CA THR A 270 14.66 25.03 3.55
C THR A 270 15.01 24.10 4.74
N PRO A 271 16.30 23.98 5.17
CA PRO A 271 16.62 23.15 6.32
C PRO A 271 15.94 23.58 7.63
N VAL A 272 15.73 24.89 7.85
CA VAL A 272 15.05 25.41 9.04
C VAL A 272 13.58 24.97 9.07
N ILE A 273 12.94 24.97 7.90
CA ILE A 273 11.55 24.51 7.75
C ILE A 273 11.47 22.98 8.01
N LEU A 274 12.40 22.20 7.45
CA LEU A 274 12.46 20.76 7.66
C LEU A 274 12.69 20.41 9.14
N ASP A 275 13.56 21.13 9.84
CA ASP A 275 13.79 20.94 11.28
C ASP A 275 12.49 21.15 12.08
N ALA A 276 11.74 22.22 11.79
CA ALA A 276 10.47 22.52 12.46
C ALA A 276 9.40 21.46 12.15
N LEU A 277 9.27 21.03 10.89
CA LEU A 277 8.35 19.95 10.51
C LEU A 277 8.66 18.67 11.26
N LYS A 278 9.94 18.28 11.33
CA LYS A 278 10.40 17.09 12.04
C LYS A 278 10.09 17.14 13.54
N GLU A 279 10.33 18.28 14.18
CA GLU A 279 10.06 18.49 15.62
C GLU A 279 8.55 18.29 15.93
N HIS A 280 7.67 18.65 15.01
CA HIS A 280 6.21 18.53 15.15
C HIS A 280 5.61 17.31 14.46
N ASN A 281 6.41 16.32 14.06
CA ASN A 281 5.96 15.12 13.32
C ASN A 281 5.12 15.48 12.08
N GLY A 282 5.48 16.57 11.41
CA GLY A 282 4.82 17.10 10.22
C GLY A 282 5.59 16.80 8.94
N ALA A 283 4.93 17.00 7.80
CA ALA A 283 5.55 17.07 6.48
C ALA A 283 4.91 18.18 5.65
N ALA A 284 5.55 18.53 4.55
CA ALA A 284 5.09 19.55 3.62
C ALA A 284 5.32 19.09 2.17
N THR A 285 4.76 19.84 1.22
CA THR A 285 5.05 19.65 -0.21
C THR A 285 5.91 20.80 -0.71
N PHE A 286 7.10 20.47 -1.25
CA PHE A 286 8.03 21.43 -1.81
C PHE A 286 7.98 21.39 -3.33
N PHE A 287 7.43 22.42 -3.97
CA PHE A 287 7.41 22.55 -5.43
C PHE A 287 8.72 23.20 -5.88
N VAL A 288 9.69 22.36 -6.22
CA VAL A 288 11.06 22.80 -6.49
C VAL A 288 11.28 23.25 -7.93
N LEU A 289 12.18 24.21 -8.13
CA LEU A 289 12.71 24.52 -9.46
C LEU A 289 13.80 23.51 -9.84
N GLY A 290 13.65 22.84 -10.97
CA GLY A 290 14.62 21.85 -11.43
C GLY A 290 16.05 22.42 -11.54
N SER A 291 16.18 23.69 -11.97
CA SER A 291 17.47 24.39 -12.06
C SER A 291 18.18 24.58 -10.72
N ARG A 292 17.48 24.47 -9.59
CA ARG A 292 18.06 24.60 -8.26
C ARG A 292 18.45 23.25 -7.64
N VAL A 293 17.78 22.18 -8.03
CA VAL A 293 17.98 20.84 -7.45
C VAL A 293 19.45 20.39 -7.58
N ALA A 294 20.08 20.60 -8.73
CA ALA A 294 21.46 20.16 -9.00
C ALA A 294 22.48 20.60 -7.94
N ASN A 295 22.29 21.81 -7.37
CA ASN A 295 23.16 22.39 -6.35
C ASN A 295 22.71 22.13 -4.91
N HIS A 296 21.57 21.42 -4.72
CA HIS A 296 20.92 21.20 -3.43
C HIS A 296 20.37 19.77 -3.31
N LYS A 297 21.00 18.78 -3.98
CA LYS A 297 20.55 17.37 -3.96
C LYS A 297 20.43 16.82 -2.55
N ASP A 298 21.35 17.20 -1.68
CA ASP A 298 21.34 16.83 -0.26
C ASP A 298 20.09 17.31 0.49
N ILE A 299 19.57 18.50 0.13
CA ILE A 299 18.34 19.04 0.74
C ILE A 299 17.12 18.32 0.17
N VAL A 300 17.08 18.06 -1.15
CA VAL A 300 15.98 17.32 -1.77
C VAL A 300 15.94 15.88 -1.24
N ALA A 301 17.08 15.20 -1.11
CA ALA A 301 17.16 13.88 -0.49
C ALA A 301 16.59 13.92 0.94
N ARG A 302 16.97 14.92 1.73
CA ARG A 302 16.46 15.11 3.10
C ARG A 302 14.94 15.35 3.14
N MET A 303 14.36 16.13 2.20
CA MET A 303 12.90 16.29 2.08
C MET A 303 12.21 14.92 1.96
N LEU A 304 12.70 14.08 1.04
CA LEU A 304 12.15 12.74 0.78
C LEU A 304 12.34 11.80 1.97
N GLU A 305 13.54 11.75 2.54
CA GLU A 305 13.89 10.90 3.69
C GLU A 305 13.08 11.25 4.96
N GLU A 306 12.74 12.53 5.14
CA GLU A 306 11.93 12.98 6.29
C GLU A 306 10.41 12.96 6.01
N GLY A 307 9.98 12.36 4.88
CA GLY A 307 8.57 12.13 4.56
C GLY A 307 7.84 13.33 3.97
N SER A 308 8.55 14.37 3.54
CA SER A 308 7.98 15.47 2.76
C SER A 308 7.88 15.07 1.28
N GLU A 309 6.94 15.69 0.57
CA GLU A 309 6.70 15.49 -0.85
C GLU A 309 7.45 16.52 -1.68
N VAL A 310 8.02 16.08 -2.80
CA VAL A 310 8.71 16.98 -3.72
C VAL A 310 7.93 17.05 -5.03
N GLY A 311 7.35 18.21 -5.31
CA GLY A 311 6.60 18.53 -6.51
C GLY A 311 7.42 19.33 -7.52
N ASN A 312 6.88 19.46 -8.71
CA ASN A 312 7.50 20.12 -9.87
C ASN A 312 6.99 21.55 -10.02
N HIS A 313 7.91 22.52 -9.96
CA HIS A 313 7.61 23.95 -10.22
C HIS A 313 8.27 24.47 -11.50
N THR A 314 8.36 23.63 -12.53
CA THR A 314 9.10 23.84 -13.78
C THR A 314 10.63 23.83 -13.58
N PHE A 315 11.37 23.73 -14.67
CA PHE A 315 12.82 23.77 -14.59
C PHE A 315 13.36 25.19 -14.33
N GLY A 316 12.87 26.17 -15.07
CA GLY A 316 13.42 27.54 -15.08
C GLY A 316 12.44 28.61 -14.66
N HIS A 317 11.37 28.29 -13.91
CA HIS A 317 10.33 29.25 -13.49
C HIS A 317 9.67 29.97 -14.66
N VAL A 318 9.38 29.26 -15.76
CA VAL A 318 8.76 29.81 -16.96
C VAL A 318 7.24 29.86 -16.85
N ASP A 319 6.59 30.87 -17.39
CA ASP A 319 5.14 30.92 -17.53
C ASP A 319 4.68 29.86 -18.54
N LEU A 320 4.07 28.78 -18.01
CA LEU A 320 3.63 27.63 -18.81
C LEU A 320 2.50 27.99 -19.80
N THR A 321 1.74 29.05 -19.54
CA THR A 321 0.68 29.51 -20.46
C THR A 321 1.22 30.08 -21.77
N LYS A 322 2.51 30.40 -21.80
CA LYS A 322 3.23 30.96 -22.97
C LYS A 322 4.06 29.90 -23.69
N GLN A 323 4.05 28.65 -23.21
CA GLN A 323 4.80 27.55 -23.82
C GLN A 323 3.95 26.74 -24.80
N SER A 324 4.60 26.09 -25.77
CA SER A 324 3.98 25.06 -26.57
C SER A 324 3.79 23.79 -25.71
N SER A 325 2.92 22.87 -26.18
CA SER A 325 2.75 21.58 -25.47
C SER A 325 4.08 20.85 -25.26
N GLN A 326 4.99 20.85 -26.26
CA GLN A 326 6.31 20.24 -26.08
C GLN A 326 7.15 21.01 -25.05
N GLY A 327 7.15 22.34 -25.08
CA GLY A 327 7.88 23.17 -24.10
C GLY A 327 7.38 22.95 -22.66
N ILE A 328 6.08 22.69 -22.47
CA ILE A 328 5.50 22.31 -21.17
C ILE A 328 6.08 20.97 -20.70
N LEU A 329 6.05 19.95 -21.56
CA LEU A 329 6.57 18.62 -21.23
C LEU A 329 8.08 18.64 -20.98
N ASP A 330 8.84 19.43 -21.75
CA ASP A 330 10.28 19.59 -21.54
C ASP A 330 10.62 20.20 -20.17
N GLN A 331 9.83 21.19 -19.72
CA GLN A 331 9.97 21.77 -18.38
C GLN A 331 9.69 20.74 -17.28
N PHE A 332 8.66 19.92 -17.46
CA PHE A 332 8.32 18.87 -16.49
C PHE A 332 9.39 17.78 -16.45
N SER A 333 9.76 17.22 -17.61
CA SER A 333 10.75 16.17 -17.69
C SER A 333 12.08 16.57 -17.08
N ALA A 334 12.61 17.74 -17.48
CA ALA A 334 13.90 18.21 -16.96
C ALA A 334 13.88 18.42 -15.43
N THR A 335 12.74 18.77 -14.85
CA THR A 335 12.62 18.92 -13.39
C THR A 335 12.54 17.57 -12.71
N TRP A 336 11.74 16.61 -13.24
CA TRP A 336 11.66 15.27 -12.69
C TRP A 336 12.99 14.53 -12.78
N ASP A 337 13.71 14.68 -13.89
CA ASP A 337 15.06 14.12 -14.04
C ASP A 337 16.01 14.65 -12.96
N ALA A 338 15.97 15.96 -12.70
CA ALA A 338 16.79 16.57 -11.67
C ALA A 338 16.44 16.07 -10.25
N ILE A 339 15.13 15.90 -9.94
CA ILE A 339 14.66 15.40 -8.64
C ILE A 339 15.08 13.92 -8.48
N ALA A 340 14.89 13.10 -9.51
CA ALA A 340 15.26 11.67 -9.50
C ALA A 340 16.77 11.44 -9.29
N GLU A 341 17.62 12.39 -9.72
CA GLU A 341 19.06 12.36 -9.42
C GLU A 341 19.38 12.67 -7.94
N ALA A 342 18.45 13.27 -7.21
CA ALA A 342 18.64 13.63 -5.80
C ALA A 342 18.06 12.58 -4.84
N GLY A 343 16.99 11.84 -5.25
CA GLY A 343 16.38 10.82 -4.41
C GLY A 343 15.31 10.01 -5.14
N SER A 344 14.79 8.97 -4.51
CA SER A 344 13.73 8.13 -5.08
C SER A 344 12.37 8.83 -4.96
N LEU A 345 11.61 8.79 -6.05
CA LEU A 345 10.20 9.20 -6.10
C LEU A 345 9.25 8.00 -6.06
N GLU A 346 9.75 6.81 -5.74
CA GLU A 346 8.94 5.62 -5.66
C GLU A 346 7.84 5.77 -4.60
N GLY A 347 6.60 5.51 -5.00
CA GLY A 347 5.43 5.63 -4.13
C GLY A 347 4.91 7.06 -3.91
N GLN A 348 5.49 8.08 -4.55
CA GLN A 348 4.95 9.45 -4.52
C GLN A 348 4.05 9.75 -5.72
N GLU A 349 2.99 10.52 -5.48
CA GLU A 349 2.21 11.15 -6.54
C GLU A 349 3.04 12.25 -7.20
N LEU A 350 3.07 12.31 -8.54
CA LEU A 350 3.82 13.32 -9.27
C LEU A 350 2.98 14.59 -9.45
N LEU A 351 3.18 15.57 -8.58
CA LEU A 351 2.43 16.84 -8.55
C LEU A 351 3.16 17.96 -9.28
N VAL A 352 2.39 18.79 -9.97
CA VAL A 352 2.90 20.00 -10.62
C VAL A 352 2.20 21.23 -10.05
N ARG A 353 2.96 22.26 -9.69
CA ARG A 353 2.41 23.60 -9.46
C ARG A 353 2.83 24.53 -10.58
N PRO A 354 1.87 25.06 -11.36
CA PRO A 354 2.18 26.04 -12.38
C PRO A 354 2.76 27.31 -11.76
N THR A 355 3.82 27.86 -12.37
CA THR A 355 4.43 29.11 -11.95
C THR A 355 3.40 30.23 -12.01
N TYR A 356 3.45 31.13 -11.01
CA TYR A 356 2.48 32.22 -10.84
C TYR A 356 1.02 31.77 -10.61
N GLY A 357 0.77 30.49 -10.41
CA GLY A 357 -0.58 29.91 -10.42
C GLY A 357 -1.28 30.02 -11.79
N ALA A 358 -0.53 30.30 -12.86
CA ALA A 358 -1.08 30.57 -14.17
C ALA A 358 -1.32 29.26 -14.95
N TYR A 359 -2.54 29.09 -15.42
CA TYR A 359 -2.91 27.93 -16.25
C TYR A 359 -3.91 28.29 -17.36
N ASN A 360 -3.94 27.51 -18.41
CA ASN A 360 -4.88 27.62 -19.54
C ASN A 360 -5.28 26.22 -20.05
N ASP A 361 -6.16 26.17 -21.04
CA ASP A 361 -6.62 24.90 -21.63
C ASP A 361 -5.49 24.08 -22.25
N THR A 362 -4.46 24.73 -22.82
CA THR A 362 -3.31 24.02 -23.38
C THR A 362 -2.57 23.28 -22.28
N LEU A 363 -2.25 23.94 -21.16
CA LEU A 363 -1.59 23.31 -20.03
C LEU A 363 -2.43 22.16 -19.46
N LYS A 364 -3.73 22.37 -19.22
CA LYS A 364 -4.63 21.34 -18.70
C LYS A 364 -4.69 20.09 -19.58
N LYS A 365 -4.71 20.27 -20.91
CA LYS A 365 -4.76 19.14 -21.88
C LYS A 365 -3.40 18.46 -22.07
N THR A 366 -2.31 19.17 -21.83
CA THR A 366 -0.94 18.70 -22.05
C THR A 366 -0.39 17.99 -20.81
N SER A 367 -0.77 18.45 -19.60
CA SER A 367 -0.19 17.95 -18.36
C SER A 367 -0.63 16.51 -18.09
N PRO A 368 0.30 15.56 -17.98
CA PRO A 368 0.01 14.21 -17.49
C PRO A 368 -0.05 14.14 -15.94
N TYR A 369 0.01 15.29 -15.28
CA TYR A 369 0.04 15.44 -13.84
C TYR A 369 -1.10 16.33 -13.35
N PRO A 370 -1.59 16.15 -12.10
CA PRO A 370 -2.50 17.09 -11.45
C PRO A 370 -1.81 18.45 -11.23
N LEU A 371 -2.61 19.52 -11.31
CA LEU A 371 -2.14 20.89 -11.17
C LEU A 371 -2.56 21.46 -9.80
N ILE A 372 -1.61 21.62 -8.90
CA ILE A 372 -1.85 22.04 -7.52
C ILE A 372 -1.71 23.56 -7.39
N LEU A 373 -2.76 24.18 -6.89
CA LEU A 373 -2.80 25.59 -6.52
C LEU A 373 -2.81 25.71 -4.98
N TRP A 374 -3.42 26.76 -4.46
CA TRP A 374 -3.52 27.03 -3.02
C TRP A 374 -4.84 27.67 -2.68
N SER A 375 -5.19 27.61 -1.42
CA SER A 375 -6.35 28.30 -0.85
C SER A 375 -5.96 29.50 0.02
N ILE A 376 -4.74 29.49 0.59
CA ILE A 376 -4.19 30.59 1.36
C ILE A 376 -2.88 31.04 0.72
N ASP A 377 -2.81 32.31 0.31
CA ASP A 377 -1.60 32.96 -0.18
C ASP A 377 -1.05 33.89 0.90
N THR A 378 0.05 33.53 1.53
CA THR A 378 0.67 34.32 2.58
C THR A 378 1.30 35.63 2.04
N ARG A 379 1.55 35.73 0.74
CA ARG A 379 2.27 36.83 0.06
C ARG A 379 3.63 37.14 0.65
N ASP A 380 4.28 36.14 1.24
CA ASP A 380 5.61 36.22 1.84
C ASP A 380 6.66 36.75 0.86
N TRP A 381 6.56 36.35 -0.40
CA TRP A 381 7.39 36.84 -1.51
C TRP A 381 7.31 38.37 -1.72
N ALA A 382 6.14 38.96 -1.45
CA ALA A 382 5.88 40.37 -1.71
C ALA A 382 6.30 41.28 -0.53
N HIS A 383 5.94 40.92 0.68
CA HIS A 383 6.17 41.75 1.86
C HIS A 383 7.39 41.38 2.68
N GLN A 384 7.91 40.15 2.54
CA GLN A 384 9.07 39.61 3.27
C GLN A 384 9.02 39.92 4.79
N ASN A 385 7.88 39.68 5.41
CA ASN A 385 7.60 39.99 6.81
C ASN A 385 6.94 38.77 7.48
N ALA A 386 7.64 38.17 8.45
CA ALA A 386 7.20 36.98 9.14
C ALA A 386 5.85 37.16 9.85
N ASP A 387 5.64 38.31 10.54
CA ASP A 387 4.40 38.55 11.29
C ASP A 387 3.19 38.58 10.36
N LYS A 388 3.31 39.22 9.20
CA LYS A 388 2.21 39.27 8.23
C LYS A 388 1.87 37.87 7.68
N SER A 389 2.87 37.04 7.38
CA SER A 389 2.63 35.69 6.91
C SER A 389 1.94 34.85 7.99
N VAL A 390 2.37 34.97 9.24
CA VAL A 390 1.75 34.30 10.38
C VAL A 390 0.30 34.74 10.59
N ASP A 391 0.06 36.04 10.60
CA ASP A 391 -1.27 36.66 10.78
C ASP A 391 -2.24 36.21 9.66
N GLU A 392 -1.77 36.11 8.42
CA GLU A 392 -2.58 35.63 7.28
C GLU A 392 -3.04 34.18 7.50
N VAL A 393 -2.13 33.28 7.85
CA VAL A 393 -2.48 31.88 8.10
C VAL A 393 -3.40 31.75 9.30
N MET A 394 -3.07 32.38 10.44
CA MET A 394 -3.86 32.28 11.65
C MET A 394 -5.31 32.81 11.49
N ARG A 395 -5.50 33.77 10.60
CA ARG A 395 -6.80 34.37 10.32
C ARG A 395 -7.69 33.49 9.45
N GLU A 396 -7.11 32.79 8.47
CA GLU A 396 -7.89 32.17 7.39
C GLU A 396 -7.91 30.64 7.42
N VAL A 397 -6.95 30.00 8.11
CA VAL A 397 -6.77 28.55 8.01
C VAL A 397 -7.98 27.75 8.48
N GLN A 398 -8.35 26.76 7.67
CA GLN A 398 -9.37 25.77 7.93
C GLN A 398 -8.85 24.36 7.61
N ASP A 399 -9.56 23.34 8.10
CA ASP A 399 -9.28 21.96 7.76
C ASP A 399 -9.42 21.70 6.26
N GLY A 400 -8.36 21.24 5.64
CA GLY A 400 -8.29 20.95 4.20
C GLY A 400 -7.65 22.05 3.35
N ASP A 401 -7.11 23.11 3.96
CA ASP A 401 -6.42 24.17 3.22
C ASP A 401 -5.04 23.74 2.70
N ILE A 402 -4.66 24.34 1.56
CA ILE A 402 -3.30 24.31 1.01
C ILE A 402 -2.74 25.73 1.15
N ILE A 403 -1.65 25.86 1.90
CA ILE A 403 -1.01 27.15 2.23
C ILE A 403 0.21 27.34 1.33
N LEU A 404 0.25 28.45 0.58
CA LEU A 404 1.40 28.86 -0.25
C LEU A 404 2.36 29.70 0.55
N MET A 405 3.63 29.29 0.54
CA MET A 405 4.80 30.03 0.96
C MET A 405 5.95 29.82 -0.04
N HIS A 406 7.11 30.47 0.17
CA HIS A 406 8.29 30.32 -0.68
C HIS A 406 9.53 30.11 0.21
N ASP A 407 10.16 28.94 0.13
CA ASP A 407 11.35 28.61 0.96
C ASP A 407 12.64 29.28 0.47
N MET A 408 12.50 30.56 0.13
CA MET A 408 13.52 31.39 -0.47
C MET A 408 14.02 32.52 0.45
N TYR A 409 13.20 32.89 1.42
CA TYR A 409 13.41 34.09 2.22
C TYR A 409 13.53 33.75 3.70
N GLU A 410 14.49 34.37 4.42
CA GLU A 410 14.65 34.17 5.87
C GLU A 410 13.36 34.53 6.66
N PRO A 411 12.60 35.60 6.36
CA PRO A 411 11.31 35.83 7.03
C PRO A 411 10.29 34.73 6.81
N THR A 412 10.34 34.01 5.69
CA THR A 412 9.47 32.84 5.47
C THR A 412 9.87 31.66 6.37
N ALA A 413 11.17 31.40 6.57
CA ALA A 413 11.62 30.38 7.53
C ALA A 413 11.11 30.71 8.95
N GLN A 414 11.25 31.97 9.39
CA GLN A 414 10.76 32.43 10.71
C GLN A 414 9.24 32.30 10.83
N ALA A 415 8.49 32.66 9.79
CA ALA A 415 7.04 32.50 9.75
C ALA A 415 6.64 31.01 9.79
N SER A 416 7.31 30.16 9.02
CA SER A 416 7.03 28.73 8.94
C SER A 416 7.19 28.05 10.30
N VAL A 417 8.27 28.30 11.03
CA VAL A 417 8.47 27.75 12.38
C VAL A 417 7.29 28.08 13.28
N ARG A 418 6.88 29.34 13.33
CA ARG A 418 5.76 29.80 14.16
C ARG A 418 4.40 29.24 13.74
N VAL A 419 4.16 29.15 12.44
CA VAL A 419 2.92 28.58 11.88
C VAL A 419 2.84 27.09 12.17
N ILE A 420 3.92 26.35 11.98
CA ILE A 420 4.03 24.91 12.26
C ILE A 420 3.74 24.63 13.72
N GLU A 421 4.40 25.35 14.65
CA GLU A 421 4.18 25.26 16.08
C GLU A 421 2.71 25.52 16.44
N TRP A 422 2.17 26.65 15.99
CA TRP A 422 0.80 27.07 16.28
C TRP A 422 -0.25 26.09 15.74
N LEU A 423 -0.11 25.62 14.48
CA LEU A 423 -1.02 24.63 13.89
C LEU A 423 -1.00 23.32 14.68
N SER A 424 0.20 22.86 15.06
CA SER A 424 0.37 21.65 15.89
C SER A 424 -0.29 21.79 17.27
N GLU A 425 -0.14 22.93 17.92
CA GLU A 425 -0.82 23.24 19.20
C GLU A 425 -2.35 23.30 19.05
N LYS A 426 -2.86 23.68 17.88
CA LYS A 426 -4.30 23.67 17.56
C LYS A 426 -4.82 22.30 17.18
N GLY A 427 -3.96 21.29 17.13
CA GLY A 427 -4.31 19.91 16.83
C GLY A 427 -4.36 19.58 15.33
N TYR A 428 -3.95 20.50 14.47
CA TYR A 428 -3.81 20.20 13.04
C TYR A 428 -2.67 19.21 12.79
N GLN A 429 -2.88 18.32 11.86
CA GLN A 429 -1.82 17.52 11.25
C GLN A 429 -1.24 18.28 10.06
N LEU A 430 0.09 18.38 10.03
CA LEU A 430 0.81 18.97 8.92
C LEU A 430 1.13 17.85 7.94
N VAL A 431 0.46 17.83 6.80
CA VAL A 431 0.49 16.76 5.83
C VAL A 431 1.00 17.24 4.47
N THR A 432 1.42 16.29 3.62
CA THR A 432 1.68 16.60 2.21
C THR A 432 0.36 16.83 1.44
N VAL A 433 0.45 17.37 0.25
CA VAL A 433 -0.75 17.54 -0.61
C VAL A 433 -1.35 16.17 -0.93
N SER A 434 -0.53 15.18 -1.31
CA SER A 434 -1.03 13.83 -1.60
C SER A 434 -1.71 13.19 -0.40
N GLU A 435 -1.12 13.27 0.80
CA GLU A 435 -1.72 12.78 2.04
C GLU A 435 -3.06 13.48 2.35
N LEU A 436 -3.14 14.80 2.12
CA LEU A 436 -4.38 15.56 2.33
C LEU A 436 -5.52 15.06 1.44
N PHE A 437 -5.26 14.89 0.15
CA PHE A 437 -6.28 14.44 -0.80
C PHE A 437 -6.64 12.97 -0.59
N GLU A 438 -5.65 12.13 -0.30
CA GLU A 438 -5.85 10.71 0.02
C GLU A 438 -6.73 10.54 1.27
N ALA A 439 -6.42 11.27 2.37
CA ALA A 439 -7.21 11.24 3.60
C ALA A 439 -8.66 11.73 3.40
N ARG A 440 -8.91 12.52 2.36
CA ARG A 440 -10.26 12.98 1.98
C ARG A 440 -10.95 12.12 0.93
N GLY A 441 -10.34 10.99 0.53
CA GLY A 441 -10.88 10.12 -0.49
C GLY A 441 -11.03 10.81 -1.85
N ILE A 442 -10.10 11.73 -2.19
CA ILE A 442 -10.13 12.47 -3.44
C ILE A 442 -8.97 12.02 -4.31
N GLN A 443 -9.26 11.40 -5.44
CA GLN A 443 -8.26 11.04 -6.43
C GLN A 443 -7.84 12.26 -7.24
N LEU A 444 -6.53 12.47 -7.32
CA LEU A 444 -5.94 13.50 -8.15
C LEU A 444 -5.87 13.03 -9.61
N GLU A 445 -6.37 13.86 -10.53
CA GLU A 445 -6.45 13.53 -11.95
C GLU A 445 -5.56 14.42 -12.80
N PRO A 446 -4.89 13.89 -13.84
CA PRO A 446 -4.06 14.67 -14.75
C PRO A 446 -4.79 15.86 -15.35
N GLY A 447 -4.12 17.00 -15.41
CA GLY A 447 -4.64 18.24 -16.00
C GLY A 447 -5.75 18.95 -15.21
N LYS A 448 -6.28 18.33 -14.14
CA LYS A 448 -7.22 19.02 -13.23
C LYS A 448 -6.50 19.90 -12.24
N THR A 449 -7.17 20.99 -11.82
CA THR A 449 -6.65 21.96 -10.86
C THR A 449 -7.26 21.76 -9.48
N TYR A 450 -6.44 21.79 -8.43
CA TYR A 450 -6.83 21.60 -7.03
C TYR A 450 -6.24 22.71 -6.17
N ASN A 451 -7.03 23.26 -5.26
CA ASN A 451 -6.61 24.35 -4.38
C ASN A 451 -6.90 24.09 -2.89
N CYS A 452 -7.67 23.06 -2.57
CA CYS A 452 -8.02 22.64 -1.21
C CYS A 452 -8.66 21.26 -1.23
N ALA A 453 -8.72 20.61 -0.06
CA ALA A 453 -9.44 19.34 0.13
C ALA A 453 -10.30 19.40 1.41
N TYR A 454 -11.35 20.21 1.40
CA TYR A 454 -12.24 20.33 2.54
C TYR A 454 -13.01 19.04 2.85
N PRO A 455 -13.38 18.80 4.12
CA PRO A 455 -14.24 17.71 4.50
C PRO A 455 -15.56 17.68 3.70
N PRO A 456 -16.16 16.51 3.45
CA PRO A 456 -17.37 16.41 2.62
C PRO A 456 -18.56 17.30 3.09
N ALA A 457 -18.70 17.52 4.39
CA ALA A 457 -19.75 18.37 4.95
C ALA A 457 -19.62 19.85 4.55
N ASP A 458 -18.41 20.30 4.28
CA ASP A 458 -18.11 21.72 3.98
C ASP A 458 -17.95 22.03 2.49
N ARG A 459 -17.93 21.00 1.62
CA ARG A 459 -17.79 21.17 0.17
C ARG A 459 -18.93 21.99 -0.48
N SER A 460 -20.06 22.12 0.19
CA SER A 460 -21.23 22.88 -0.28
C SER A 460 -21.32 24.31 0.25
N ALA A 461 -20.45 24.71 1.17
CA ALA A 461 -20.46 26.06 1.72
C ALA A 461 -19.72 27.03 0.78
N PRO A 462 -20.40 28.04 0.22
CA PRO A 462 -19.70 29.07 -0.54
C PRO A 462 -18.78 29.86 0.42
N ARG A 463 -17.52 30.01 0.06
CA ARG A 463 -16.63 30.94 0.74
C ARG A 463 -17.21 32.35 0.72
N LYS A 464 -17.24 32.98 1.87
CA LYS A 464 -17.55 34.38 2.01
C LYS A 464 -16.45 35.27 1.42
#